data_d0b8be2f1c49ecf2a81e9b99d2cdb7cd
#
_entry.id   d0b8be2f1c49ecf2a81e9b99d2cdb7cd
#
_cell.length_a   1.000
_cell.length_b   1.000
_cell.length_c   1.000
_cell.angle_alpha   90.00
_cell.angle_beta   90.00
_cell.angle_gamma   90.00
#
_symmetry.space_group_name_H-M   'P 1'
#
loop_
_entity.id
_entity.type
_entity.pdbx_description
1 polymer ?
#
loop_
_entity_poly.entity_id
_entity_poly.type
_entity_poly.pdbx_seq_one_letter_code
_entity_poly.pdbx_strand_id
1 'polypeptide(L)'
;GLHTERVAAPRGVRGVIYESGRNVTADAGALAVKSGNAVILRGGSDSIHSSALIHDCMVAGLRQAGLPEAAIQMVPTGDRAAVGAMLRAQGVIDVIIPRGGKSLVSLVQSEARVPVFAHLEGICHVYAGAAADLEKARRVVVNAKTRRTGVCGAAECLLIDWRFYTQHGDVLV
;
A
#
# COMPACT_ATOMS: atom_id res chain seq x y z
N GLY A 1 -35.69 -9.23 -3.45
CA GLY A 1 -34.53 -8.46 -2.97
C GLY A 1 -33.27 -8.85 -3.73
N LEU A 2 -32.30 -7.96 -3.82
CA LEU A 2 -30.99 -8.24 -4.39
C LEU A 2 -30.19 -9.12 -3.41
N HIS A 3 -29.72 -10.27 -3.89
CA HIS A 3 -28.74 -11.07 -3.16
C HIS A 3 -27.35 -10.70 -3.67
N THR A 4 -26.50 -10.18 -2.80
CA THR A 4 -25.10 -9.86 -3.09
C THR A 4 -24.18 -10.79 -2.32
N GLU A 5 -23.24 -11.41 -3.03
CA GLU A 5 -22.21 -12.25 -2.45
C GLU A 5 -20.83 -11.63 -2.71
N ARG A 6 -19.96 -11.64 -1.69
CA ARG A 6 -18.59 -11.19 -1.83
C ARG A 6 -17.71 -12.40 -2.16
N VAL A 7 -17.27 -12.49 -3.41
CA VAL A 7 -16.39 -13.55 -3.90
C VAL A 7 -14.98 -13.01 -4.03
N ALA A 8 -14.00 -13.73 -3.44
CA ALA A 8 -12.58 -13.47 -3.65
C ALA A 8 -12.08 -14.31 -4.82
N ALA A 9 -11.49 -13.67 -5.83
CA ALA A 9 -10.90 -14.32 -6.98
C ALA A 9 -9.50 -13.79 -7.26
N PRO A 10 -8.56 -14.64 -7.72
CA PRO A 10 -7.26 -14.19 -8.21
C PRO A 10 -7.45 -13.20 -9.38
N ARG A 11 -6.57 -12.21 -9.45
CA ARG A 11 -6.58 -11.19 -10.50
C ARG A 11 -5.52 -11.40 -11.58
N GLY A 12 -4.71 -12.46 -11.45
CA GLY A 12 -3.62 -12.76 -12.38
C GLY A 12 -2.28 -12.19 -11.93
N VAL A 13 -1.59 -11.43 -12.78
CA VAL A 13 -0.26 -10.89 -12.54
C VAL A 13 -0.32 -9.46 -12.01
N ARG A 14 0.27 -9.22 -10.85
CA ARG A 14 0.39 -7.89 -10.24
C ARG A 14 1.77 -7.31 -10.48
N GLY A 15 1.85 -6.07 -10.96
CA GLY A 15 3.08 -5.29 -10.99
C GLY A 15 3.16 -4.42 -9.74
N VAL A 16 4.16 -4.58 -8.88
CA VAL A 16 4.36 -3.75 -7.70
C VAL A 16 5.61 -2.91 -7.88
N ILE A 17 5.44 -1.60 -7.97
CA ILE A 17 6.51 -0.62 -8.15
C ILE A 17 6.68 0.15 -6.85
N TYR A 18 7.87 0.09 -6.23
CA TYR A 18 8.10 0.72 -4.94
C TYR A 18 9.46 1.43 -4.89
N GLU A 19 9.52 2.55 -4.15
CA GLU A 19 10.73 3.38 -4.04
C GLU A 19 11.68 2.86 -2.96
N SER A 20 11.16 2.65 -1.76
CA SER A 20 11.94 2.19 -0.62
C SER A 20 11.09 1.27 0.24
N GLY A 21 11.73 0.40 0.97
CA GLY A 21 11.02 -0.50 1.87
C GLY A 21 11.25 -1.96 1.50
N ARG A 22 12.30 -2.51 2.09
CA ARG A 22 12.64 -3.94 2.02
C ARG A 22 11.44 -4.83 2.35
N ASN A 23 10.59 -4.38 3.30
CA ASN A 23 9.38 -5.08 3.68
C ASN A 23 8.38 -5.23 2.52
N VAL A 24 8.33 -4.26 1.60
CA VAL A 24 7.39 -4.33 0.47
C VAL A 24 7.68 -5.54 -0.41
N THR A 25 8.96 -5.93 -0.58
CA THR A 25 9.34 -7.14 -1.33
C THR A 25 8.69 -8.37 -0.73
N ALA A 26 8.85 -8.57 0.59
CA ALA A 26 8.29 -9.72 1.30
C ALA A 26 6.76 -9.68 1.35
N ASP A 27 6.18 -8.53 1.73
CA ASP A 27 4.75 -8.37 1.89
C ASP A 27 4.00 -8.57 0.56
N ALA A 28 4.46 -7.92 -0.50
CA ALA A 28 3.80 -7.99 -1.81
C ALA A 28 3.89 -9.41 -2.40
N GLY A 29 5.07 -10.06 -2.28
CA GLY A 29 5.24 -11.43 -2.75
C GLY A 29 4.38 -12.42 -1.98
N ALA A 30 4.42 -12.39 -0.65
CA ALA A 30 3.63 -13.30 0.19
C ALA A 30 2.13 -13.12 0.00
N LEU A 31 1.65 -11.87 -0.04
CA LEU A 31 0.23 -11.57 -0.25
C LEU A 31 -0.25 -11.95 -1.66
N ALA A 32 0.58 -11.78 -2.69
CA ALA A 32 0.25 -12.22 -4.03
C ALA A 32 0.04 -13.73 -4.08
N VAL A 33 1.02 -14.50 -3.64
CA VAL A 33 0.95 -15.97 -3.62
C VAL A 33 -0.22 -16.47 -2.76
N LYS A 34 -0.37 -15.93 -1.54
CA LYS A 34 -1.48 -16.30 -0.64
C LYS A 34 -2.86 -16.05 -1.26
N SER A 35 -2.98 -15.07 -2.12
CA SER A 35 -4.23 -14.72 -2.82
C SER A 35 -4.35 -15.34 -4.21
N GLY A 36 -3.48 -16.31 -4.56
CA GLY A 36 -3.52 -17.03 -5.84
C GLY A 36 -3.08 -16.20 -7.04
N ASN A 37 -2.27 -15.15 -6.82
CA ASN A 37 -1.76 -14.30 -7.91
C ASN A 37 -0.25 -14.46 -8.08
N ALA A 38 0.24 -14.14 -9.28
CA ALA A 38 1.66 -13.91 -9.51
C ALA A 38 2.00 -12.42 -9.30
N VAL A 39 3.28 -12.12 -9.09
CA VAL A 39 3.75 -10.75 -8.91
C VAL A 39 5.08 -10.51 -9.60
N ILE A 40 5.21 -9.33 -10.21
CA ILE A 40 6.46 -8.78 -10.73
C ILE A 40 6.81 -7.56 -9.86
N LEU A 41 7.92 -7.66 -9.14
CA LEU A 41 8.41 -6.67 -8.19
C LEU A 41 9.43 -5.76 -8.85
N ARG A 42 9.31 -4.44 -8.65
CA ARG A 42 10.31 -3.46 -9.05
C ARG A 42 10.60 -2.52 -7.88
N GLY A 43 11.70 -2.77 -7.19
CA GLY A 43 12.19 -1.95 -6.08
C GLY A 43 13.04 -0.76 -6.53
N GLY A 44 13.18 0.24 -5.65
CA GLY A 44 14.10 1.34 -5.85
C GLY A 44 15.56 0.92 -5.80
N SER A 45 16.45 1.76 -6.36
CA SER A 45 17.90 1.52 -6.41
C SER A 45 18.53 1.35 -5.02
N ASP A 46 18.02 2.08 -4.02
CA ASP A 46 18.59 2.14 -2.68
C ASP A 46 18.49 0.82 -1.90
N SER A 47 17.57 -0.04 -2.28
CA SER A 47 17.32 -1.32 -1.61
C SER A 47 17.47 -2.54 -2.52
N ILE A 48 18.06 -2.38 -3.70
CA ILE A 48 18.09 -3.42 -4.73
C ILE A 48 18.74 -4.73 -4.23
N HIS A 49 19.86 -4.64 -3.53
CA HIS A 49 20.56 -5.83 -3.02
C HIS A 49 19.79 -6.54 -1.91
N SER A 50 19.22 -5.79 -0.97
CA SER A 50 18.39 -6.37 0.10
C SER A 50 17.11 -6.97 -0.44
N SER A 51 16.49 -6.32 -1.41
CA SER A 51 15.28 -6.81 -2.06
C SER A 51 15.56 -8.07 -2.88
N ALA A 52 16.70 -8.16 -3.56
CA ALA A 52 17.13 -9.36 -4.27
C ALA A 52 17.30 -10.56 -3.32
N LEU A 53 17.98 -10.38 -2.19
CA LEU A 53 18.13 -11.44 -1.18
C LEU A 53 16.79 -11.92 -0.62
N ILE A 54 15.87 -11.01 -0.35
CA ILE A 54 14.51 -11.36 0.11
C ILE A 54 13.79 -12.15 -0.99
N HIS A 55 13.87 -11.69 -2.23
CA HIS A 55 13.28 -12.39 -3.38
C HIS A 55 13.83 -13.81 -3.51
N ASP A 56 15.16 -14.00 -3.42
CA ASP A 56 15.79 -15.31 -3.51
C ASP A 56 15.30 -16.26 -2.40
N CYS A 57 15.16 -15.77 -1.17
CA CYS A 57 14.58 -16.53 -0.07
C CYS A 57 13.13 -16.93 -0.34
N MET A 58 12.32 -16.04 -0.92
CA MET A 58 10.93 -16.34 -1.25
C MET A 58 10.82 -17.37 -2.37
N VAL A 59 11.66 -17.28 -3.41
CA VAL A 59 11.74 -18.26 -4.50
C VAL A 59 12.17 -19.63 -3.97
N ALA A 60 13.14 -19.67 -3.05
CA ALA A 60 13.52 -20.91 -2.38
C ALA A 60 12.34 -21.53 -1.59
N GLY A 61 11.55 -20.70 -0.92
CA GLY A 61 10.33 -21.13 -0.22
C GLY A 61 9.27 -21.69 -1.19
N LEU A 62 9.06 -21.04 -2.34
CA LEU A 62 8.15 -21.53 -3.38
C LEU A 62 8.59 -22.92 -3.87
N ARG A 63 9.88 -23.08 -4.15
CA ARG A 63 10.46 -24.36 -4.57
C ARG A 63 10.23 -25.46 -3.54
N GLN A 64 10.47 -25.18 -2.25
CA GLN A 64 10.24 -26.13 -1.16
C GLN A 64 8.75 -26.52 -1.02
N ALA A 65 7.85 -25.59 -1.31
CA ALA A 65 6.41 -25.82 -1.28
C ALA A 65 5.85 -26.47 -2.56
N GLY A 66 6.67 -26.75 -3.55
CA GLY A 66 6.23 -27.29 -4.85
C GLY A 66 5.42 -26.28 -5.68
N LEU A 67 5.57 -24.98 -5.41
CA LEU A 67 4.92 -23.91 -6.15
C LEU A 67 5.83 -23.40 -7.29
N PRO A 68 5.25 -22.82 -8.36
CA PRO A 68 6.03 -22.26 -9.45
C PRO A 68 6.94 -21.11 -8.97
N GLU A 69 8.23 -21.20 -9.21
CA GLU A 69 9.20 -20.16 -8.85
C GLU A 69 8.87 -18.83 -9.54
N ALA A 70 8.32 -18.88 -10.76
CA ALA A 70 7.89 -17.71 -11.51
C ALA A 70 6.67 -16.98 -10.92
N ALA A 71 6.05 -17.51 -9.85
CA ALA A 71 4.95 -16.80 -9.18
C ALA A 71 5.41 -15.50 -8.50
N ILE A 72 6.68 -15.40 -8.14
CA ILE A 72 7.30 -14.17 -7.65
C ILE A 72 8.50 -13.85 -8.51
N GLN A 73 8.43 -12.76 -9.26
CA GLN A 73 9.52 -12.29 -10.10
C GLN A 73 9.99 -10.91 -9.66
N MET A 74 11.25 -10.61 -9.89
CA MET A 74 11.84 -9.32 -9.60
C MET A 74 12.57 -8.76 -10.81
N VAL A 75 12.34 -7.48 -11.11
CA VAL A 75 13.07 -6.77 -12.15
C VAL A 75 14.53 -6.57 -11.68
N PRO A 76 15.51 -7.10 -12.41
CA PRO A 76 16.90 -7.17 -11.92
C PRO A 76 17.68 -5.86 -12.10
N THR A 77 17.00 -4.75 -12.35
CA THR A 77 17.63 -3.45 -12.59
C THR A 77 16.95 -2.31 -11.88
N GLY A 78 17.75 -1.34 -11.41
CA GLY A 78 17.29 -0.06 -10.89
C GLY A 78 16.93 0.98 -11.96
N ASP A 79 17.07 0.66 -13.25
CA ASP A 79 16.77 1.58 -14.34
C ASP A 79 15.28 1.98 -14.34
N ARG A 80 15.04 3.28 -14.50
CA ARG A 80 13.68 3.84 -14.60
C ARG A 80 12.95 3.41 -15.88
N ALA A 81 13.67 3.05 -16.93
CA ALA A 81 13.09 2.51 -18.16
C ALA A 81 12.25 1.25 -17.91
N ALA A 82 12.64 0.42 -16.92
CA ALA A 82 11.88 -0.75 -16.51
C ALA A 82 10.50 -0.39 -15.96
N VAL A 83 10.37 0.72 -15.24
CA VAL A 83 9.06 1.22 -14.77
C VAL A 83 8.17 1.51 -15.98
N GLY A 84 8.65 2.28 -16.95
CA GLY A 84 7.90 2.58 -18.18
C GLY A 84 7.51 1.32 -18.97
N ALA A 85 8.36 0.28 -19.00
CA ALA A 85 8.02 -0.99 -19.61
C ALA A 85 6.86 -1.69 -18.87
N MET A 86 6.90 -1.75 -17.53
CA MET A 86 5.82 -2.32 -16.73
C MET A 86 4.50 -1.58 -16.90
N LEU A 87 4.53 -0.23 -16.94
CA LEU A 87 3.33 0.59 -17.12
C LEU A 87 2.62 0.35 -18.46
N ARG A 88 3.35 -0.15 -19.46
CA ARG A 88 2.83 -0.46 -20.80
C ARG A 88 2.62 -1.94 -21.06
N ALA A 89 2.88 -2.82 -20.09
CA ALA A 89 2.82 -4.27 -20.22
C ALA A 89 1.39 -4.83 -20.20
N GLN A 90 0.49 -4.29 -21.04
CA GLN A 90 -0.86 -4.79 -21.22
C GLN A 90 -0.85 -6.25 -21.71
N GLY A 91 -1.72 -7.08 -21.17
CA GLY A 91 -1.79 -8.51 -21.48
C GLY A 91 -0.73 -9.37 -20.76
N VAL A 92 0.21 -8.74 -20.03
CA VAL A 92 1.21 -9.41 -19.20
C VAL A 92 0.99 -9.08 -17.73
N ILE A 93 0.70 -7.82 -17.42
CA ILE A 93 0.38 -7.33 -16.08
C ILE A 93 -1.10 -6.91 -16.05
N ASP A 94 -1.84 -7.44 -15.10
CA ASP A 94 -3.28 -7.17 -14.97
C ASP A 94 -3.57 -5.92 -14.13
N VAL A 95 -2.68 -5.60 -13.17
CA VAL A 95 -2.81 -4.41 -12.32
C VAL A 95 -1.46 -3.94 -11.79
N ILE A 96 -1.25 -2.63 -11.78
CA ILE A 96 -0.08 -1.99 -11.17
C ILE A 96 -0.46 -1.44 -9.80
N ILE A 97 0.42 -1.65 -8.82
CA ILE A 97 0.29 -1.15 -7.44
C ILE A 97 1.55 -0.34 -7.11
N PRO A 98 1.50 1.00 -7.21
CA PRO A 98 2.61 1.84 -6.79
C PRO A 98 2.66 1.96 -5.26
N ARG A 99 3.88 1.90 -4.71
CA ARG A 99 4.16 2.07 -3.28
C ARG A 99 5.33 3.04 -3.10
N GLY A 100 5.03 4.27 -2.79
CA GLY A 100 6.06 5.32 -2.65
C GLY A 100 5.46 6.69 -2.44
N GLY A 101 6.24 7.72 -2.67
CA GLY A 101 5.84 9.10 -2.54
C GLY A 101 4.88 9.55 -3.65
N LYS A 102 4.37 10.76 -3.48
CA LYS A 102 3.40 11.39 -4.39
C LYS A 102 3.88 11.43 -5.84
N SER A 103 5.17 11.67 -6.04
CA SER A 103 5.80 11.74 -7.37
C SER A 103 5.69 10.42 -8.14
N LEU A 104 6.03 9.30 -7.50
CA LEU A 104 5.91 7.97 -8.11
C LEU A 104 4.44 7.64 -8.42
N VAL A 105 3.55 7.88 -7.47
CA VAL A 105 2.13 7.55 -7.62
C VAL A 105 1.51 8.36 -8.75
N SER A 106 1.79 9.67 -8.82
CA SER A 106 1.33 10.55 -9.90
C SER A 106 1.86 10.11 -11.27
N LEU A 107 3.15 9.78 -11.36
CA LEU A 107 3.77 9.27 -12.58
C LEU A 107 3.05 8.00 -13.06
N VAL A 108 2.86 7.04 -12.16
CA VAL A 108 2.19 5.78 -12.50
C VAL A 108 0.75 6.04 -12.97
N GLN A 109 0.01 6.91 -12.29
CA GLN A 109 -1.37 7.23 -12.67
C GLN A 109 -1.46 7.94 -14.03
N SER A 110 -0.49 8.78 -14.38
CA SER A 110 -0.51 9.53 -15.64
C SER A 110 -0.03 8.70 -16.84
N GLU A 111 0.88 7.75 -16.65
CA GLU A 111 1.54 7.04 -17.75
C GLU A 111 1.09 5.58 -17.93
N ALA A 112 0.41 5.00 -16.95
CA ALA A 112 0.02 3.60 -17.03
C ALA A 112 -1.06 3.35 -18.09
N ARG A 113 -0.83 2.30 -18.88
CA ARG A 113 -1.83 1.70 -19.79
C ARG A 113 -2.44 0.42 -19.20
N VAL A 114 -1.90 -0.03 -18.09
CA VAL A 114 -2.42 -1.13 -17.27
C VAL A 114 -3.26 -0.52 -16.14
N PRO A 115 -4.36 -1.15 -15.71
CA PRO A 115 -5.12 -0.70 -14.55
C PRO A 115 -4.24 -0.45 -13.32
N VAL A 116 -4.52 0.62 -12.56
CA VAL A 116 -3.70 1.02 -11.41
C VAL A 116 -4.54 1.03 -10.14
N PHE A 117 -4.04 0.39 -9.08
CA PHE A 117 -4.50 0.59 -7.72
C PHE A 117 -3.55 1.54 -7.00
N ALA A 118 -3.86 2.82 -7.07
CA ALA A 118 -3.07 3.87 -6.44
C ALA A 118 -3.78 4.47 -5.24
N HIS A 119 -2.97 4.88 -4.26
CA HIS A 119 -3.38 5.72 -3.14
C HIS A 119 -2.43 6.92 -3.12
N LEU A 120 -2.96 8.10 -3.44
CA LEU A 120 -2.14 9.30 -3.56
C LEU A 120 -2.05 10.05 -2.22
N GLU A 121 -3.19 10.32 -1.60
CA GLU A 121 -3.30 11.05 -0.33
C GLU A 121 -4.46 10.49 0.49
N GLY A 122 -4.30 10.52 1.83
CA GLY A 122 -5.36 10.23 2.77
C GLY A 122 -5.63 11.45 3.65
N ILE A 123 -6.83 12.01 3.59
CA ILE A 123 -7.28 13.00 4.56
C ILE A 123 -7.96 12.24 5.69
N CYS A 124 -7.15 11.78 6.64
CA CYS A 124 -7.66 10.98 7.75
C CYS A 124 -8.34 11.85 8.80
N HIS A 125 -9.54 11.46 9.19
CA HIS A 125 -10.36 12.18 10.15
C HIS A 125 -10.42 11.43 11.46
N VAL A 126 -10.38 12.17 12.56
CA VAL A 126 -10.80 11.70 13.89
C VAL A 126 -12.09 12.42 14.26
N TYR A 127 -13.12 11.69 14.68
CA TYR A 127 -14.38 12.26 15.12
C TYR A 127 -14.57 12.04 16.61
N ALA A 128 -14.67 13.13 17.36
CA ALA A 128 -15.05 13.12 18.77
C ALA A 128 -16.58 13.33 18.89
N GLY A 129 -17.32 12.26 19.15
CA GLY A 129 -18.77 12.28 19.27
C GLY A 129 -19.26 12.84 20.61
N ALA A 130 -20.55 13.20 20.70
CA ALA A 130 -21.16 13.81 21.87
C ALA A 130 -20.99 13.01 23.18
N ALA A 131 -20.90 11.68 23.09
CA ALA A 131 -20.73 10.79 24.24
C ALA A 131 -19.28 10.28 24.41
N ALA A 132 -18.31 10.92 23.76
CA ALA A 132 -16.91 10.52 23.87
C ALA A 132 -16.36 10.81 25.27
N ASP A 133 -15.53 9.91 25.79
CA ASP A 133 -14.71 10.17 26.97
C ASP A 133 -13.59 11.15 26.63
N LEU A 134 -13.45 12.22 27.42
CA LEU A 134 -12.52 13.31 27.15
C LEU A 134 -11.06 12.85 27.12
N GLU A 135 -10.63 12.08 28.11
CA GLU A 135 -9.24 11.65 28.21
C GLU A 135 -8.88 10.65 27.10
N LYS A 136 -9.81 9.79 26.75
CA LYS A 136 -9.65 8.86 25.61
C LYS A 136 -9.59 9.64 24.29
N ALA A 137 -10.49 10.59 24.06
CA ALA A 137 -10.51 11.43 22.87
C ALA A 137 -9.19 12.18 22.72
N ARG A 138 -8.69 12.83 23.77
CA ARG A 138 -7.41 13.54 23.78
C ARG A 138 -6.24 12.62 23.40
N ARG A 139 -6.12 11.46 24.05
CA ARG A 139 -5.05 10.50 23.76
C ARG A 139 -5.12 9.98 22.31
N VAL A 140 -6.30 9.70 21.80
CA VAL A 140 -6.50 9.22 20.43
C VAL A 140 -6.11 10.31 19.42
N VAL A 141 -6.58 11.56 19.60
CA VAL A 141 -6.27 12.68 18.72
C VAL A 141 -4.77 12.94 18.66
N VAL A 142 -4.13 13.08 19.82
CA VAL A 142 -2.68 13.32 19.89
C VAL A 142 -1.92 12.17 19.25
N ASN A 143 -2.24 10.91 19.56
CA ASN A 143 -1.55 9.77 18.99
C ASN A 143 -1.76 9.66 17.47
N ALA A 144 -2.99 9.86 17.00
CA ALA A 144 -3.32 9.79 15.58
C ALA A 144 -2.56 10.82 14.74
N LYS A 145 -2.24 11.99 15.29
CA LYS A 145 -1.47 13.03 14.61
C LYS A 145 0.04 12.86 14.78
N THR A 146 0.50 12.57 15.99
CA THR A 146 1.94 12.74 16.33
C THR A 146 2.77 11.47 16.26
N ARG A 147 2.14 10.29 16.29
CA ARG A 147 2.87 9.01 16.26
C ARG A 147 3.78 8.86 15.04
N ARG A 148 3.30 9.27 13.87
CA ARG A 148 4.03 9.31 12.61
C ARG A 148 3.40 10.34 11.68
N THR A 149 3.87 11.56 11.72
CA THR A 149 3.28 12.69 10.97
C THR A 149 3.39 12.57 9.46
N GLY A 150 4.38 11.85 8.94
CA GLY A 150 4.65 11.71 7.50
C GLY A 150 3.96 10.51 6.83
N VAL A 151 3.13 9.73 7.54
CA VAL A 151 2.42 8.60 6.91
C VAL A 151 1.01 9.00 6.47
N CYS A 152 0.53 8.36 5.41
CA CYS A 152 -0.81 8.60 4.87
C CYS A 152 -1.96 8.31 5.85
N GLY A 153 -1.71 7.61 6.96
CA GLY A 153 -2.69 7.33 8.01
C GLY A 153 -2.65 8.32 9.18
N ALA A 154 -1.79 9.33 9.16
CA ALA A 154 -1.80 10.38 10.17
C ALA A 154 -3.08 11.23 10.08
N ALA A 155 -3.63 11.62 11.22
CA ALA A 155 -4.83 12.48 11.23
C ALA A 155 -4.52 13.84 10.62
N GLU A 156 -5.37 14.27 9.69
CA GLU A 156 -5.31 15.58 9.04
C GLU A 156 -6.46 16.48 9.49
N CYS A 157 -7.55 15.89 9.95
CA CYS A 157 -8.75 16.61 10.35
C CYS A 157 -9.30 16.07 11.66
N LEU A 158 -9.68 16.97 12.56
CA LEU A 158 -10.41 16.66 13.77
C LEU A 158 -11.83 17.21 13.63
N LEU A 159 -12.81 16.32 13.66
CA LEU A 159 -14.23 16.66 13.71
C LEU A 159 -14.72 16.49 15.15
N ILE A 160 -15.39 17.50 15.67
CA ILE A 160 -15.89 17.49 17.04
C ILE A 160 -17.41 17.73 17.02
N ASP A 161 -18.16 16.86 17.68
CA ASP A 161 -19.58 17.08 17.90
C ASP A 161 -19.79 18.37 18.69
N TRP A 162 -20.77 19.18 18.29
CA TRP A 162 -21.03 20.48 18.92
C TRP A 162 -21.28 20.38 20.43
N ARG A 163 -21.98 19.33 20.86
CA ARG A 163 -22.27 19.11 22.29
C ARG A 163 -21.01 18.76 23.07
N PHE A 164 -20.11 18.02 22.48
CA PHE A 164 -18.82 17.72 23.08
C PHE A 164 -17.91 18.95 23.08
N TYR A 165 -17.91 19.75 22.03
CA TYR A 165 -17.13 20.98 21.93
C TYR A 165 -17.54 22.01 22.98
N THR A 166 -18.86 22.23 23.20
CA THR A 166 -19.35 23.18 24.21
C THR A 166 -18.96 22.82 25.64
N GLN A 167 -18.68 21.53 25.90
CA GLN A 167 -18.28 21.04 27.22
C GLN A 167 -16.77 20.95 27.41
N HIS A 168 -16.02 20.66 26.33
CA HIS A 168 -14.64 20.23 26.41
C HIS A 168 -13.73 20.82 25.30
N GLY A 169 -14.20 21.78 24.52
CA GLY A 169 -13.48 22.28 23.35
C GLY A 169 -12.09 22.83 23.67
N ASP A 170 -11.94 23.52 24.78
CA ASP A 170 -10.68 24.12 25.21
C ASP A 170 -9.56 23.11 25.52
N VAL A 171 -9.91 21.83 25.64
CA VAL A 171 -8.94 20.77 25.96
C VAL A 171 -8.47 20.03 24.71
N LEU A 172 -9.24 20.09 23.61
CA LEU A 172 -8.94 19.36 22.37
C LEU A 172 -8.35 20.24 21.26
N VAL A 173 -8.45 21.53 21.37
CA VAL A 173 -7.90 22.55 20.46
C VAL A 173 -6.81 23.32 21.18
#